data_5aa60e9fd6e8ae899a42553542c1d01a
#
_entry.id   5aa60e9fd6e8ae899a42553542c1d01a
#
_cell.length_a   1.000
_cell.length_b   1.000
_cell.length_c   1.000
_cell.angle_alpha   90.00
_cell.angle_beta   90.00
_cell.angle_gamma   90.00
#
_symmetry.space_group_name_H-M   'P 1'
#
loop_
_entity.id
_entity.type
_entity.pdbx_description
1 polymer ?
#
loop_
_entity_poly.entity_id
_entity_poly.type
_entity_poly.pdbx_seq_one_letter_code
_entity_poly.pdbx_strand_id
1 'polypeptide(L)'
;MDSASAAMKAQGAVLRGLMRLGPAAQLRIAGGKPTVRDGQTLDPGIQLLLKLMAMAPQPEMERLSPVQARAGVTETRSLIAAPQLPMASVTETTVAGAEGALPARLYVPEE
;
A
#
# COMPACT_ATOMS: atom_id res chain seq x y z
N MET A 1 -2.43 10.73 22.77
CA MET A 1 -2.72 9.54 21.94
C MET A 1 -3.31 9.88 20.57
N ASP A 2 -3.96 11.02 20.42
CA ASP A 2 -4.72 11.35 19.20
C ASP A 2 -3.93 12.06 18.09
N SER A 3 -2.86 12.78 18.40
CA SER A 3 -2.12 13.57 17.42
C SER A 3 -1.36 12.74 16.39
N ALA A 4 -0.71 11.66 16.80
CA ALA A 4 0.00 10.74 15.89
C ALA A 4 -0.97 10.02 14.95
N SER A 5 -2.11 9.57 15.45
CA SER A 5 -3.17 8.95 14.66
C SER A 5 -3.81 9.93 13.67
N ALA A 6 -4.01 11.18 14.08
CA ALA A 6 -4.53 12.23 13.21
C ALA A 6 -3.53 12.59 12.10
N ALA A 7 -2.25 12.73 12.42
CA ALA A 7 -1.19 12.98 11.44
C ALA A 7 -1.09 11.84 10.41
N MET A 8 -1.15 10.60 10.86
CA MET A 8 -1.12 9.43 9.99
C MET A 8 -2.33 9.36 9.06
N LYS A 9 -3.54 9.66 9.57
CA LYS A 9 -4.75 9.75 8.74
C LYS A 9 -4.65 10.86 7.70
N ALA A 10 -4.09 12.02 8.07
CA ALA A 10 -3.87 13.14 7.16
C ALA A 10 -2.86 12.78 6.06
N GLN A 11 -1.75 12.14 6.39
CA GLN A 11 -0.78 11.63 5.41
C GLN A 11 -1.42 10.63 4.43
N GLY A 12 -2.20 9.69 4.94
CA GLY A 12 -2.93 8.74 4.10
C GLY A 12 -3.95 9.42 3.17
N ALA A 13 -4.63 10.47 3.64
CA ALA A 13 -5.57 11.23 2.81
C ALA A 13 -4.85 12.00 1.68
N VAL A 14 -3.71 12.63 1.99
CA VAL A 14 -2.87 13.32 0.99
C VAL A 14 -2.36 12.32 -0.05
N LEU A 15 -1.81 11.18 0.38
CA LEU A 15 -1.32 10.15 -0.53
C LEU A 15 -2.42 9.63 -1.46
N ARG A 16 -3.59 9.31 -0.91
CA ARG A 16 -4.76 8.90 -1.72
C ARG A 16 -5.20 10.00 -2.71
N GLY A 17 -5.15 11.26 -2.30
CA GLY A 17 -5.42 12.40 -3.16
C GLY A 17 -4.45 12.47 -4.33
N LEU A 18 -3.14 12.35 -4.07
CA LEU A 18 -2.10 12.33 -5.10
C LEU A 18 -2.25 11.15 -6.06
N MET A 19 -2.61 9.97 -5.55
CA MET A 19 -2.82 8.77 -6.37
C MET A 19 -4.07 8.87 -7.27
N ARG A 20 -5.01 9.75 -6.96
CA ARG A 20 -6.21 10.03 -7.78
C ARG A 20 -5.99 11.08 -8.87
N LEU A 21 -4.85 11.77 -8.86
CA LEU A 21 -4.51 12.71 -9.93
C LEU A 21 -4.35 11.99 -11.26
N GLY A 22 -4.63 12.71 -12.36
CA GLY A 22 -4.37 12.18 -13.69
C GLY A 22 -2.87 11.95 -13.96
N PRO A 23 -2.51 11.06 -14.90
CA PRO A 23 -1.14 10.66 -15.17
C PRO A 23 -0.18 11.81 -15.42
N ALA A 24 -0.61 12.85 -16.14
CA ALA A 24 0.20 14.02 -16.42
C ALA A 24 0.58 14.82 -15.16
N ALA A 25 -0.35 14.97 -14.21
CA ALA A 25 -0.10 15.64 -12.95
C ALA A 25 0.82 14.82 -12.04
N GLN A 26 0.59 13.51 -11.97
CA GLN A 26 1.45 12.58 -11.25
C GLN A 26 2.89 12.64 -11.79
N LEU A 27 3.06 12.61 -13.10
CA LEU A 27 4.38 12.68 -13.74
C LEU A 27 5.08 14.00 -13.42
N ARG A 28 4.37 15.15 -13.45
CA ARG A 28 4.93 16.45 -13.09
C ARG A 28 5.48 16.45 -11.66
N ILE A 29 4.71 15.95 -10.71
CA ILE A 29 5.11 15.87 -9.30
C ILE A 29 6.28 14.89 -9.15
N ALA A 30 6.31 13.81 -9.92
CA ALA A 30 7.36 12.82 -9.92
C ALA A 30 8.69 13.27 -10.56
N GLY A 31 8.74 14.47 -11.14
CA GLY A 31 9.96 15.04 -11.71
C GLY A 31 9.84 15.44 -13.19
N GLY A 32 8.65 15.29 -13.78
CA GLY A 32 8.31 15.78 -15.12
C GLY A 32 8.79 14.92 -16.30
N LYS A 33 9.63 13.91 -16.05
CA LYS A 33 10.16 13.00 -17.10
C LYS A 33 9.73 11.58 -16.82
N PRO A 34 9.20 10.84 -17.83
CA PRO A 34 8.89 9.43 -17.66
C PRO A 34 10.16 8.61 -17.47
N THR A 35 10.10 7.63 -16.58
CA THR A 35 11.15 6.63 -16.42
C THR A 35 10.95 5.52 -17.43
N VAL A 36 11.93 5.32 -18.32
CA VAL A 36 11.89 4.27 -19.35
C VAL A 36 13.08 3.33 -19.13
N ARG A 37 12.82 2.02 -19.14
CA ARG A 37 13.83 0.98 -19.07
C ARG A 37 13.46 -0.16 -20.03
N ASP A 38 14.38 -0.59 -20.85
CA ASP A 38 14.21 -1.69 -21.80
C ASP A 38 12.97 -1.54 -22.72
N GLY A 39 12.69 -0.30 -23.15
CA GLY A 39 11.51 0.03 -23.97
C GLY A 39 10.19 0.09 -23.23
N GLN A 40 10.17 -0.16 -21.94
CA GLN A 40 8.97 -0.06 -21.10
C GLN A 40 8.96 1.25 -20.33
N THR A 41 7.79 1.89 -20.28
CA THR A 41 7.58 3.12 -19.52
C THR A 41 6.91 2.82 -18.20
N LEU A 42 7.50 3.29 -17.11
CA LEU A 42 6.94 3.15 -15.77
C LEU A 42 5.63 3.96 -15.67
N ASP A 43 4.62 3.36 -15.06
CA ASP A 43 3.36 4.05 -14.76
C ASP A 43 3.61 5.32 -13.92
N PRO A 44 3.03 6.48 -14.30
CA PRO A 44 3.23 7.74 -13.58
C PRO A 44 2.85 7.72 -12.11
N GLY A 45 1.81 6.97 -11.74
CA GLY A 45 1.39 6.81 -10.34
C GLY A 45 2.43 6.01 -9.54
N ILE A 46 2.97 4.94 -10.12
CA ILE A 46 4.05 4.16 -9.50
C ILE A 46 5.32 5.00 -9.40
N GLN A 47 5.66 5.78 -10.44
CA GLN A 47 6.82 6.68 -10.40
C GLN A 47 6.68 7.72 -9.28
N LEU A 48 5.50 8.30 -9.11
CA LEU A 48 5.19 9.22 -8.02
C LEU A 48 5.32 8.55 -6.66
N LEU A 49 4.74 7.35 -6.50
CA LEU A 49 4.82 6.58 -5.26
C LEU A 49 6.27 6.29 -4.86
N LEU A 50 7.09 5.82 -5.79
CA LEU A 50 8.52 5.55 -5.54
C LEU A 50 9.27 6.81 -5.13
N LYS A 51 8.97 7.95 -5.74
CA LYS A 51 9.56 9.24 -5.34
C LYS A 51 9.17 9.63 -3.91
N LEU A 52 7.91 9.49 -3.56
CA LEU A 52 7.43 9.80 -2.21
C LEU A 52 8.06 8.87 -1.17
N MET A 53 8.22 7.59 -1.49
CA MET A 53 8.91 6.63 -0.63
C MET A 53 10.39 6.99 -0.44
N ALA A 54 11.07 7.43 -1.50
CA ALA A 54 12.47 7.84 -1.43
C ALA A 54 12.68 9.12 -0.59
N MET A 55 11.67 9.97 -0.47
CA MET A 55 11.71 11.18 0.36
C MET A 55 11.43 10.91 1.85
N ALA A 56 10.81 9.79 2.16
CA ALA A 56 10.55 9.35 3.53
C ALA A 56 11.61 8.32 3.92
N PRO A 57 12.59 8.66 4.77
CA PRO A 57 13.62 7.72 5.16
C PRO A 57 12.98 6.54 5.89
N GLN A 58 13.02 5.39 5.25
CA GLN A 58 12.56 4.12 5.81
C GLN A 58 13.81 3.29 6.15
N PRO A 59 13.82 2.59 7.28
CA PRO A 59 14.88 1.63 7.53
C PRO A 59 14.86 0.53 6.45
N GLU A 60 16.04 0.11 6.00
CA GLU A 60 16.15 -0.99 5.04
C GLU A 60 15.50 -2.26 5.63
N MET A 61 14.53 -2.82 4.92
CA MET A 61 13.72 -3.94 5.42
C MET A 61 14.56 -5.15 5.81
N GLU A 62 15.65 -5.39 5.10
CA GLU A 62 16.61 -6.46 5.33
C GLU A 62 17.40 -6.32 6.64
N ARG A 63 17.42 -5.13 7.21
CA ARG A 63 18.05 -4.86 8.51
C ARG A 63 17.09 -4.96 9.70
N LEU A 64 15.81 -5.14 9.42
CA LEU A 64 14.78 -5.26 10.44
C LEU A 64 14.62 -6.71 10.87
N SER A 65 14.23 -6.92 12.13
CA SER A 65 13.74 -8.24 12.54
C SER A 65 12.43 -8.57 11.80
N PRO A 66 12.07 -9.87 11.64
CA PRO A 66 10.81 -10.25 10.98
C PRO A 66 9.57 -9.60 11.62
N VAL A 67 9.57 -9.39 12.92
CA VAL A 67 8.47 -8.73 13.65
C VAL A 67 8.39 -7.24 13.26
N GLN A 68 9.52 -6.55 13.24
CA GLN A 68 9.58 -5.13 12.85
C GLN A 68 9.21 -4.93 11.39
N ALA A 69 9.69 -5.80 10.49
CA ALA A 69 9.35 -5.74 9.07
C ALA A 69 7.84 -5.93 8.85
N ARG A 70 7.21 -6.90 9.51
CA ARG A 70 5.75 -7.09 9.44
C ARG A 70 4.96 -5.90 9.98
N ALA A 71 5.40 -5.33 11.10
CA ALA A 71 4.77 -4.13 11.67
C ALA A 71 4.82 -2.96 10.69
N GLY A 72 5.98 -2.69 10.07
CA GLY A 72 6.15 -1.63 9.08
C GLY A 72 5.28 -1.83 7.83
N VAL A 73 5.17 -3.05 7.32
CA VAL A 73 4.27 -3.38 6.21
C VAL A 73 2.81 -3.13 6.59
N THR A 74 2.40 -3.53 7.79
CA THR A 74 1.02 -3.31 8.26
C THR A 74 0.71 -1.82 8.38
N GLU A 75 1.63 -1.02 8.90
CA GLU A 75 1.48 0.43 9.01
C GLU A 75 1.37 1.08 7.63
N THR A 76 2.30 0.78 6.72
CA THR A 76 2.28 1.30 5.34
C THR A 76 0.98 0.92 4.63
N ARG A 77 0.54 -0.33 4.78
CA ARG A 77 -0.72 -0.80 4.20
C ARG A 77 -1.92 0.01 4.72
N SER A 78 -1.96 0.35 5.99
CA SER A 78 -3.05 1.15 6.57
C SER A 78 -3.15 2.54 5.96
N LEU A 79 -2.02 3.13 5.53
CA LEU A 79 -1.97 4.45 4.89
C LEU A 79 -2.56 4.45 3.47
N ILE A 80 -2.30 3.38 2.72
CA ILE A 80 -2.66 3.29 1.29
C ILE A 80 -3.88 2.41 1.01
N ALA A 81 -4.42 1.73 2.03
CA ALA A 81 -5.57 0.84 1.86
C ALA A 81 -6.76 1.58 1.23
N ALA A 82 -7.29 1.00 0.17
CA ALA A 82 -8.56 1.42 -0.39
C ALA A 82 -9.71 1.08 0.58
N PRO A 83 -10.86 1.77 0.46
CA PRO A 83 -12.07 1.36 1.15
C PRO A 83 -12.38 -0.11 0.85
N GLN A 84 -12.86 -0.84 1.85
CA GLN A 84 -13.30 -2.21 1.65
C GLN A 84 -14.47 -2.24 0.66
N LEU A 85 -14.37 -3.11 -0.32
CA LEU A 85 -15.50 -3.38 -1.21
C LEU A 85 -16.56 -4.18 -0.44
N PRO A 86 -17.84 -3.92 -0.69
CA PRO A 86 -18.91 -4.73 -0.13
C PRO A 86 -18.80 -6.18 -0.63
N MET A 87 -19.07 -7.12 0.27
CA MET A 87 -19.05 -8.56 -0.01
C MET A 87 -20.37 -9.17 0.42
N ALA A 88 -20.89 -10.10 -0.37
CA ALA A 88 -22.12 -10.83 0.00
C ALA A 88 -21.93 -11.63 1.28
N SER A 89 -20.74 -12.20 1.48
CA SER A 89 -20.35 -12.81 2.75
C SER A 89 -18.85 -12.81 2.97
N VAL A 90 -18.46 -12.82 4.25
CA VAL A 90 -17.07 -13.02 4.69
C VAL A 90 -17.12 -14.05 5.80
N THR A 91 -16.50 -15.21 5.61
CA THR A 91 -16.56 -16.33 6.54
C THR A 91 -15.16 -16.75 6.97
N GLU A 92 -14.94 -16.85 8.28
CA GLU A 92 -13.72 -17.46 8.83
C GLU A 92 -13.79 -18.97 8.66
N THR A 93 -12.70 -19.56 8.20
CA THR A 93 -12.58 -21.00 7.96
C THR A 93 -11.14 -21.47 8.23
N THR A 94 -10.86 -22.72 7.99
CA THR A 94 -9.50 -23.26 8.04
C THR A 94 -9.21 -24.04 6.77
N VAL A 95 -7.93 -24.05 6.38
CA VAL A 95 -7.42 -24.88 5.27
C VAL A 95 -6.30 -25.77 5.76
N ALA A 96 -6.08 -26.89 5.11
CA ALA A 96 -5.00 -27.80 5.45
C ALA A 96 -3.64 -27.15 5.13
N GLY A 97 -2.77 -27.10 6.11
CA GLY A 97 -1.37 -26.67 5.97
C GLY A 97 -0.39 -27.82 6.25
N ALA A 98 0.89 -27.60 5.98
CA ALA A 98 1.92 -28.64 6.17
C ALA A 98 2.09 -29.05 7.64
N GLU A 99 1.89 -28.13 8.56
CA GLU A 99 2.07 -28.36 10.01
C GLU A 99 0.75 -28.31 10.80
N GLY A 100 -0.40 -28.40 10.11
CA GLY A 100 -1.73 -28.35 10.72
C GLY A 100 -2.68 -27.40 9.99
N ALA A 101 -3.85 -27.20 10.59
CA ALA A 101 -4.86 -26.30 10.02
C ALA A 101 -4.41 -24.84 10.08
N LEU A 102 -4.54 -24.13 8.97
CA LEU A 102 -4.26 -22.69 8.87
C LEU A 102 -5.57 -21.91 8.90
N PRO A 103 -5.65 -20.83 9.67
CA PRO A 103 -6.80 -19.93 9.60
C PRO A 103 -6.89 -19.29 8.22
N ALA A 104 -8.08 -19.28 7.67
CA ALA A 104 -8.39 -18.70 6.36
C ALA A 104 -9.68 -17.88 6.41
N ARG A 105 -9.86 -17.02 5.43
CA ARG A 105 -11.07 -16.22 5.29
C ARG A 105 -11.58 -16.32 3.86
N LEU A 106 -12.82 -16.73 3.73
CA LEU A 106 -13.51 -16.82 2.45
C LEU A 106 -14.31 -15.55 2.20
N TYR A 107 -14.06 -14.90 1.07
CA TYR A 107 -14.77 -13.73 0.60
C TYR A 107 -15.64 -14.12 -0.58
N VAL A 108 -16.93 -13.80 -0.50
CA VAL A 108 -17.89 -14.00 -1.62
C VAL A 108 -18.31 -12.61 -2.08
N PRO A 109 -18.03 -12.21 -3.34
CA PRO A 109 -18.43 -10.90 -3.85
C PRO A 109 -19.95 -10.81 -4.01
N GLU A 110 -20.47 -9.59 -4.03
CA GLU A 110 -21.84 -9.31 -4.51
C GLU A 110 -21.87 -9.48 -6.03
N GLU A 111 -22.98 -10.02 -6.54
CA GLU A 111 -23.22 -10.14 -7.99
C GLU A 111 -23.52 -8.80 -8.66
#